data_59741417ec13dad783f7944b8490c192
#
_entry.id   59741417ec13dad783f7944b8490c192
#
_cell.length_a   1.000
_cell.length_b   1.000
_cell.length_c   1.000
_cell.angle_alpha   90.00
_cell.angle_beta   90.00
_cell.angle_gamma   90.00
#
_symmetry.space_group_name_H-M   'P 1'
#
loop_
_entity.id
_entity.type
_entity.pdbx_description
1 polymer ?
#
loop_
_entity_poly.entity_id
_entity_poly.type
_entity_poly.pdbx_seq_one_letter_code
_entity_poly.pdbx_strand_id
1 'polypeptide(L)'
;MDAMTPPAPEQPRPVSLLPVFLIVLVDVFGMTLVIPLLAIYAESFHATALQATMLVSVYAACQLVSGPVIGHVSDRVGRKPMLLISQVGTFIGFIVMAKARALWMLYVARVLDGATAGNLSLAQAYISDHTEPSQRAKSFGLIGIAFGVGFFIGPSLTGYLSAKYGMTTPIYLAAVMSAISILCTATLLKGGPQSHHAFDDREAALRWRTYAKYFGRPGLRERLLQFLFFITSFSLFISGFALFAERRFTYQGHPFGPREIGYVFGYVGLLGIILQGGLIGRLVKRFGEAALVAAGFVALVIGYFGLGIASSFALLMVAGTLAAFGNGVIRPALTSLITQQAGRQEQGVVLGITQSLMSMASVVAPIVGGLLIERQMLKEWAWAAAGLAAVGVALSREGLPFYATASADSIGTP
;
A
#
# COMPACT_ATOMS: atom_id res chain seq x y z
N MET A 1 -53.72 -1.13 36.84
CA MET A 1 -52.72 -2.09 36.34
C MET A 1 -52.04 -1.43 35.13
N ASP A 2 -51.04 -0.62 35.43
CA ASP A 2 -50.28 0.06 34.38
C ASP A 2 -49.33 -0.96 33.74
N ALA A 3 -49.53 -1.19 32.46
CA ALA A 3 -48.62 -2.01 31.68
C ALA A 3 -47.30 -1.25 31.51
N MET A 4 -46.25 -1.67 32.24
CA MET A 4 -44.90 -1.24 32.03
C MET A 4 -44.48 -1.55 30.59
N THR A 5 -44.40 -0.53 29.74
CA THR A 5 -43.74 -0.60 28.44
C THR A 5 -42.28 -0.99 28.67
N PRO A 6 -41.76 -2.03 28.04
CA PRO A 6 -40.34 -2.38 28.15
C PRO A 6 -39.47 -1.19 27.68
N PRO A 7 -38.34 -0.92 28.33
CA PRO A 7 -37.45 0.15 27.91
C PRO A 7 -36.98 -0.09 26.49
N ALA A 8 -37.03 0.95 25.66
CA ALA A 8 -36.53 0.89 24.30
C ALA A 8 -35.06 0.39 24.31
N PRO A 9 -34.67 -0.50 23.38
CA PRO A 9 -33.30 -0.99 23.34
C PRO A 9 -32.35 0.21 23.21
N GLU A 10 -31.43 0.32 24.17
CA GLU A 10 -30.38 1.36 24.12
C GLU A 10 -29.64 1.27 22.78
N GLN A 11 -29.77 2.31 21.97
CA GLN A 11 -29.01 2.40 20.72
C GLN A 11 -27.53 2.41 21.08
N PRO A 12 -26.73 1.53 20.49
CA PRO A 12 -25.29 1.47 20.77
C PRO A 12 -24.68 2.84 20.46
N ARG A 13 -24.06 3.45 21.48
CA ARG A 13 -23.39 4.75 21.34
C ARG A 13 -22.36 4.65 20.22
N PRO A 14 -22.33 5.60 19.27
CA PRO A 14 -21.39 5.56 18.15
C PRO A 14 -19.96 5.48 18.70
N VAL A 15 -19.26 4.42 18.34
CA VAL A 15 -17.85 4.24 18.74
C VAL A 15 -17.01 5.24 17.94
N SER A 16 -16.28 6.11 18.65
CA SER A 16 -15.36 7.04 18.00
C SER A 16 -14.29 6.27 17.23
N LEU A 17 -14.14 6.53 15.93
CA LEU A 17 -13.09 5.94 15.10
C LEU A 17 -11.76 6.69 15.19
N LEU A 18 -11.72 7.81 15.93
CA LEU A 18 -10.52 8.61 16.12
C LEU A 18 -9.33 7.79 16.68
N PRO A 19 -9.51 6.89 17.69
CA PRO A 19 -8.41 6.07 18.17
C PRO A 19 -7.82 5.17 17.07
N VAL A 20 -8.67 4.54 16.25
CA VAL A 20 -8.20 3.67 15.17
C VAL A 20 -7.49 4.47 14.09
N PHE A 21 -7.99 5.65 13.75
CA PHE A 21 -7.33 6.56 12.82
C PHE A 21 -5.93 6.96 13.32
N LEU A 22 -5.81 7.35 14.60
CA LEU A 22 -4.51 7.71 15.20
C LEU A 22 -3.54 6.53 15.18
N ILE A 23 -4.01 5.33 15.53
CA ILE A 23 -3.21 4.10 15.50
C ILE A 23 -2.68 3.85 14.08
N VAL A 24 -3.57 3.86 13.07
CA VAL A 24 -3.19 3.64 11.68
C VAL A 24 -2.26 4.74 11.16
N LEU A 25 -2.53 6.00 11.50
CA LEU A 25 -1.69 7.13 11.10
C LEU A 25 -0.26 6.97 11.62
N VAL A 26 -0.11 6.62 12.89
CA VAL A 26 1.19 6.46 13.55
C VAL A 26 1.93 5.25 12.99
N ASP A 27 1.24 4.13 12.74
CA ASP A 27 1.82 2.93 12.13
C ASP A 27 2.31 3.19 10.70
N VAL A 28 1.45 3.82 9.87
CA VAL A 28 1.81 4.19 8.49
C VAL A 28 2.98 5.18 8.48
N PHE A 29 2.98 6.13 9.40
CA PHE A 29 4.08 7.09 9.52
C PHE A 29 5.40 6.39 9.86
N GLY A 30 5.39 5.47 10.84
CA GLY A 30 6.57 4.64 11.16
C GLY A 30 7.09 3.85 9.96
N MET A 31 6.17 3.22 9.20
CA MET A 31 6.52 2.47 8.00
C MET A 31 7.13 3.38 6.90
N THR A 32 6.53 4.54 6.66
CA THR A 32 6.98 5.46 5.59
C THR A 32 8.29 6.19 5.91
N LEU A 33 8.66 6.27 7.19
CA LEU A 33 10.00 6.71 7.63
C LEU A 33 11.09 5.72 7.22
N VAL A 34 10.81 4.43 7.19
CA VAL A 34 11.82 3.39 6.97
C VAL A 34 11.95 3.00 5.50
N ILE A 35 10.85 2.90 4.75
CA ILE A 35 10.84 2.37 3.38
C ILE A 35 11.85 3.05 2.45
N PRO A 36 11.94 4.40 2.36
CA PRO A 36 12.87 5.05 1.43
C PRO A 36 14.33 4.87 1.81
N LEU A 37 14.59 4.66 3.09
CA LEU A 37 15.93 4.55 3.65
C LEU A 37 16.47 3.12 3.61
N LEU A 38 15.58 2.13 3.67
CA LEU A 38 15.93 0.73 3.93
C LEU A 38 16.99 0.19 2.96
N ALA A 39 16.85 0.49 1.68
CA ALA A 39 17.77 0.00 0.67
C ALA A 39 19.17 0.65 0.79
N ILE A 40 19.24 1.96 0.95
CA ILE A 40 20.50 2.69 1.15
C ILE A 40 21.16 2.30 2.49
N TYR A 41 20.35 2.10 3.53
CA TYR A 41 20.85 1.65 4.82
C TYR A 41 21.43 0.22 4.75
N ALA A 42 20.83 -0.67 3.95
CA ALA A 42 21.39 -1.99 3.71
C ALA A 42 22.73 -1.94 2.96
N GLU A 43 22.88 -1.04 1.98
CA GLU A 43 24.15 -0.85 1.28
C GLU A 43 25.28 -0.34 2.20
N SER A 44 24.95 0.37 3.28
CA SER A 44 25.97 0.75 4.30
C SER A 44 26.57 -0.48 5.04
N PHE A 45 25.93 -1.64 4.95
CA PHE A 45 26.45 -2.96 5.39
C PHE A 45 26.98 -3.80 4.23
N HIS A 46 27.37 -3.18 3.11
CA HIS A 46 27.88 -3.84 1.91
C HIS A 46 26.87 -4.80 1.24
N ALA A 47 25.58 -4.54 1.41
CA ALA A 47 24.56 -5.31 0.72
C ALA A 47 24.59 -5.02 -0.78
N THR A 48 24.40 -6.06 -1.60
CA THR A 48 24.12 -5.85 -3.02
C THR A 48 22.72 -5.27 -3.22
N ALA A 49 22.43 -4.73 -4.41
CA ALA A 49 21.10 -4.17 -4.69
C ALA A 49 19.99 -5.24 -4.55
N LEU A 50 20.26 -6.48 -4.96
CA LEU A 50 19.35 -7.59 -4.77
C LEU A 50 19.12 -7.85 -3.29
N GLN A 51 20.16 -7.94 -2.48
CA GLN A 51 20.03 -8.14 -1.03
C GLN A 51 19.25 -7.00 -0.35
N ALA A 52 19.50 -5.76 -0.75
CA ALA A 52 18.80 -4.60 -0.22
C ALA A 52 17.29 -4.63 -0.52
N THR A 53 16.90 -4.93 -1.76
CA THR A 53 15.49 -5.02 -2.15
C THR A 53 14.80 -6.28 -1.59
N MET A 54 15.53 -7.38 -1.41
CA MET A 54 15.01 -8.60 -0.77
C MET A 54 14.53 -8.39 0.68
N LEU A 55 14.99 -7.36 1.37
CA LEU A 55 14.46 -7.00 2.71
C LEU A 55 12.94 -6.71 2.66
N VAL A 56 12.46 -6.13 1.55
CA VAL A 56 11.02 -5.91 1.32
C VAL A 56 10.33 -7.24 1.02
N SER A 57 10.93 -8.08 0.19
CA SER A 57 10.39 -9.40 -0.17
C SER A 57 10.26 -10.33 1.03
N VAL A 58 11.27 -10.36 1.90
CA VAL A 58 11.26 -11.18 3.14
C VAL A 58 10.15 -10.75 4.07
N TYR A 59 9.99 -9.44 4.30
CA TYR A 59 8.86 -8.91 5.06
C TYR A 59 7.52 -9.35 4.46
N ALA A 60 7.34 -9.15 3.15
CA ALA A 60 6.09 -9.49 2.45
C ALA A 60 5.80 -10.99 2.45
N ALA A 61 6.82 -11.84 2.33
CA ALA A 61 6.69 -13.30 2.41
C ALA A 61 6.24 -13.74 3.82
N CYS A 62 6.85 -13.19 4.86
CA CYS A 62 6.44 -13.46 6.24
C CYS A 62 5.00 -12.97 6.48
N GLN A 63 4.65 -11.75 6.02
CA GLN A 63 3.31 -11.20 6.12
C GLN A 63 2.25 -12.05 5.39
N LEU A 64 2.59 -12.59 4.22
CA LEU A 64 1.69 -13.45 3.45
C LEU A 64 1.28 -14.71 4.24
N VAL A 65 2.22 -15.25 5.00
CA VAL A 65 1.99 -16.43 5.85
C VAL A 65 1.33 -16.05 7.18
N SER A 66 1.82 -15.00 7.83
CA SER A 66 1.35 -14.60 9.17
C SER A 66 -0.02 -13.92 9.14
N GLY A 67 -0.35 -13.18 8.08
CA GLY A 67 -1.59 -12.41 7.97
C GLY A 67 -2.86 -13.25 8.22
N PRO A 68 -3.06 -14.39 7.53
CA PRO A 68 -4.19 -15.28 7.80
C PRO A 68 -4.22 -15.82 9.23
N VAL A 69 -3.05 -16.22 9.76
CA VAL A 69 -2.91 -16.73 11.13
C VAL A 69 -3.31 -15.67 12.15
N ILE A 70 -2.76 -14.46 12.02
CA ILE A 70 -3.08 -13.32 12.88
C ILE A 70 -4.57 -12.98 12.78
N GLY A 71 -5.13 -12.97 11.58
CA GLY A 71 -6.56 -12.76 11.36
C GLY A 71 -7.40 -13.77 12.12
N HIS A 72 -7.11 -15.06 11.94
CA HIS A 72 -7.80 -16.16 12.60
C HIS A 72 -7.70 -16.10 14.13
N VAL A 73 -6.50 -15.91 14.66
CA VAL A 73 -6.30 -15.79 16.10
C VAL A 73 -7.03 -14.56 16.66
N SER A 74 -7.03 -13.44 15.92
CA SER A 74 -7.72 -12.21 16.34
C SER A 74 -9.24 -12.35 16.44
N ASP A 75 -9.82 -13.25 15.65
CA ASP A 75 -11.26 -13.56 15.70
C ASP A 75 -11.61 -14.34 16.99
N ARG A 76 -10.66 -15.07 17.58
CA ARG A 76 -10.84 -15.84 18.81
C ARG A 76 -10.42 -15.07 20.08
N VAL A 77 -9.27 -14.42 20.03
CA VAL A 77 -8.65 -13.75 21.21
C VAL A 77 -9.13 -12.29 21.30
N GLY A 78 -9.62 -11.72 20.20
CA GLY A 78 -10.06 -10.34 20.09
C GLY A 78 -9.09 -9.47 19.29
N ARG A 79 -9.63 -8.40 18.68
CA ARG A 79 -8.85 -7.48 17.82
C ARG A 79 -7.77 -6.73 18.58
N LYS A 80 -8.12 -6.20 19.78
CA LYS A 80 -7.20 -5.38 20.58
C LYS A 80 -5.93 -6.12 21.03
N PRO A 81 -6.00 -7.33 21.63
CA PRO A 81 -4.81 -8.07 22.03
C PRO A 81 -3.91 -8.42 20.85
N MET A 82 -4.50 -8.84 19.71
CA MET A 82 -3.73 -9.16 18.52
C MET A 82 -3.08 -7.96 17.87
N LEU A 83 -3.76 -6.79 17.89
CA LEU A 83 -3.18 -5.53 17.43
C LEU A 83 -1.98 -5.13 18.29
N LEU A 84 -2.07 -5.27 19.62
CA LEU A 84 -0.94 -5.00 20.52
C LEU A 84 0.25 -5.94 20.25
N ILE A 85 0.02 -7.23 20.07
CA ILE A 85 1.08 -8.20 19.73
C ILE A 85 1.75 -7.81 18.40
N SER A 86 0.97 -7.46 17.39
CA SER A 86 1.46 -7.02 16.08
C SER A 86 2.32 -5.76 16.20
N GLN A 87 1.85 -4.75 16.92
CA GLN A 87 2.57 -3.48 17.14
C GLN A 87 3.86 -3.68 17.96
N VAL A 88 3.85 -4.55 18.99
CA VAL A 88 5.06 -4.89 19.76
C VAL A 88 6.10 -5.56 18.86
N GLY A 89 5.68 -6.45 17.96
CA GLY A 89 6.59 -7.06 16.99
C GLY A 89 7.22 -6.04 16.06
N THR A 90 6.42 -5.10 15.51
CA THR A 90 6.91 -3.99 14.69
C THR A 90 7.88 -3.09 15.47
N PHE A 91 7.56 -2.76 16.72
CA PHE A 91 8.44 -1.98 17.60
C PHE A 91 9.80 -2.65 17.80
N ILE A 92 9.79 -3.95 18.15
CA ILE A 92 11.02 -4.74 18.32
C ILE A 92 11.80 -4.78 16.99
N GLY A 93 11.12 -4.97 15.86
CA GLY A 93 11.73 -4.92 14.53
C GLY A 93 12.46 -3.60 14.27
N PHE A 94 11.85 -2.45 14.58
CA PHE A 94 12.52 -1.15 14.44
C PHE A 94 13.71 -0.99 15.40
N ILE A 95 13.63 -1.46 16.63
CA ILE A 95 14.76 -1.41 17.57
C ILE A 95 15.92 -2.28 17.09
N VAL A 96 15.65 -3.50 16.61
CA VAL A 96 16.68 -4.39 16.04
C VAL A 96 17.33 -3.73 14.82
N MET A 97 16.53 -3.14 13.94
CA MET A 97 17.00 -2.45 12.76
C MET A 97 17.86 -1.21 13.10
N ALA A 98 17.43 -0.39 14.06
CA ALA A 98 18.16 0.81 14.49
C ALA A 98 19.52 0.48 15.15
N LYS A 99 19.61 -0.70 15.80
CA LYS A 99 20.83 -1.20 16.43
C LYS A 99 21.63 -2.17 15.55
N ALA A 100 21.26 -2.31 14.27
CA ALA A 100 21.93 -3.21 13.36
C ALA A 100 23.41 -2.85 13.19
N ARG A 101 24.28 -3.87 13.22
CA ARG A 101 25.72 -3.78 12.96
C ARG A 101 26.15 -4.66 11.78
N ALA A 102 25.22 -5.41 11.22
CA ALA A 102 25.46 -6.29 10.08
C ALA A 102 24.15 -6.53 9.32
N LEU A 103 24.26 -6.84 8.05
CA LEU A 103 23.13 -7.04 7.15
C LEU A 103 22.12 -8.08 7.64
N TRP A 104 22.57 -9.19 8.21
CA TRP A 104 21.67 -10.23 8.74
C TRP A 104 20.70 -9.72 9.81
N MET A 105 21.10 -8.70 10.60
CA MET A 105 20.20 -8.09 11.59
C MET A 105 19.04 -7.36 10.94
N LEU A 106 19.24 -6.75 9.77
CA LEU A 106 18.15 -6.15 9.00
C LEU A 106 17.15 -7.23 8.55
N TYR A 107 17.65 -8.37 8.08
CA TYR A 107 16.78 -9.50 7.72
C TYR A 107 15.98 -10.02 8.92
N VAL A 108 16.63 -10.20 10.08
CA VAL A 108 15.94 -10.60 11.33
C VAL A 108 14.85 -9.58 11.68
N ALA A 109 15.15 -8.27 11.59
CA ALA A 109 14.16 -7.23 11.84
C ALA A 109 12.97 -7.33 10.87
N ARG A 110 13.22 -7.62 9.58
CA ARG A 110 12.16 -7.79 8.59
C ARG A 110 11.35 -9.07 8.78
N VAL A 111 11.97 -10.15 9.20
CA VAL A 111 11.26 -11.41 9.56
C VAL A 111 10.36 -11.18 10.79
N LEU A 112 10.88 -10.55 11.84
CA LEU A 112 10.10 -10.25 13.05
C LEU A 112 8.90 -9.36 12.74
N ASP A 113 9.12 -8.26 12.02
CA ASP A 113 8.07 -7.32 11.63
C ASP A 113 7.04 -7.99 10.70
N GLY A 114 7.51 -8.76 9.69
CA GLY A 114 6.63 -9.48 8.77
C GLY A 114 5.84 -10.61 9.43
N ALA A 115 6.46 -11.36 10.36
CA ALA A 115 5.78 -12.43 11.09
C ALA A 115 4.69 -11.92 12.05
N THR A 116 4.78 -10.65 12.44
CA THR A 116 3.79 -9.98 13.28
C THR A 116 2.95 -8.96 12.51
N ALA A 117 3.10 -8.86 11.19
CA ALA A 117 2.45 -7.84 10.35
C ALA A 117 0.94 -8.06 10.24
N GLY A 118 0.19 -7.48 11.16
CA GLY A 118 -1.26 -7.53 11.21
C GLY A 118 -1.94 -6.18 11.42
N ASN A 119 -1.18 -5.12 11.71
CA ASN A 119 -1.71 -3.83 12.16
C ASN A 119 -2.80 -3.28 11.23
N LEU A 120 -2.54 -3.18 9.93
CA LEU A 120 -3.50 -2.63 8.98
C LEU A 120 -4.74 -3.53 8.82
N SER A 121 -4.56 -4.84 8.68
CA SER A 121 -5.68 -5.78 8.51
C SER A 121 -6.53 -5.89 9.77
N LEU A 122 -5.92 -5.84 10.95
CA LEU A 122 -6.61 -5.81 12.24
C LEU A 122 -7.37 -4.50 12.46
N ALA A 123 -6.77 -3.35 12.09
CA ALA A 123 -7.44 -2.06 12.14
C ALA A 123 -8.64 -2.00 11.19
N GLN A 124 -8.51 -2.54 9.97
CA GLN A 124 -9.61 -2.66 9.02
C GLN A 124 -10.73 -3.58 9.55
N ALA A 125 -10.36 -4.70 10.15
CA ALA A 125 -11.32 -5.61 10.78
C ALA A 125 -12.04 -4.91 11.95
N TYR A 126 -11.31 -4.20 12.81
CA TYR A 126 -11.90 -3.44 13.91
C TYR A 126 -12.89 -2.37 13.42
N ILE A 127 -12.53 -1.62 12.37
CA ILE A 127 -13.44 -0.64 11.73
C ILE A 127 -14.69 -1.37 11.22
N SER A 128 -14.53 -2.49 10.53
CA SER A 128 -15.65 -3.27 10.00
C SER A 128 -16.59 -3.77 11.09
N ASP A 129 -16.04 -4.22 12.23
CA ASP A 129 -16.78 -4.75 13.36
C ASP A 129 -17.58 -3.66 14.14
N HIS A 130 -17.10 -2.40 14.08
CA HIS A 130 -17.67 -1.29 14.86
C HIS A 130 -18.36 -0.21 14.01
N THR A 131 -18.51 -0.43 12.71
CA THR A 131 -19.10 0.55 11.80
C THR A 131 -20.25 -0.08 11.00
N GLU A 132 -21.38 0.62 10.93
CA GLU A 132 -22.49 0.21 10.08
C GLU A 132 -22.07 0.09 8.62
N PRO A 133 -22.65 -0.85 7.85
CA PRO A 133 -22.33 -1.04 6.43
C PRO A 133 -22.39 0.23 5.58
N SER A 134 -23.33 1.13 5.89
CA SER A 134 -23.51 2.43 5.22
C SER A 134 -22.37 3.41 5.46
N GLN A 135 -21.66 3.31 6.59
CA GLN A 135 -20.58 4.21 7.02
C GLN A 135 -19.17 3.62 6.77
N ARG A 136 -19.07 2.34 6.43
CA ARG A 136 -17.77 1.64 6.25
C ARG A 136 -16.87 2.32 5.22
N ALA A 137 -17.42 2.73 4.08
CA ALA A 137 -16.65 3.40 3.02
C ALA A 137 -16.00 4.69 3.53
N LYS A 138 -16.73 5.50 4.31
CA LYS A 138 -16.20 6.72 4.93
C LYS A 138 -15.12 6.39 5.97
N SER A 139 -15.31 5.36 6.75
CA SER A 139 -14.37 4.93 7.80
C SER A 139 -13.07 4.39 7.21
N PHE A 140 -13.13 3.61 6.12
CA PHE A 140 -11.94 3.19 5.37
C PHE A 140 -11.23 4.35 4.67
N GLY A 141 -11.95 5.42 4.33
CA GLY A 141 -11.36 6.66 3.83
C GLY A 141 -10.34 7.28 4.79
N LEU A 142 -10.51 7.11 6.12
CA LEU A 142 -9.55 7.57 7.13
C LEU A 142 -8.19 6.87 6.98
N ILE A 143 -8.19 5.58 6.64
CA ILE A 143 -6.95 4.83 6.36
C ILE A 143 -6.24 5.45 5.15
N GLY A 144 -6.99 5.80 4.10
CA GLY A 144 -6.43 6.48 2.92
C GLY A 144 -5.77 7.83 3.26
N ILE A 145 -6.39 8.61 4.15
CA ILE A 145 -5.83 9.87 4.65
C ILE A 145 -4.52 9.61 5.42
N ALA A 146 -4.51 8.61 6.30
CA ALA A 146 -3.31 8.22 7.06
C ALA A 146 -2.14 7.86 6.13
N PHE A 147 -2.41 7.08 5.07
CA PHE A 147 -1.41 6.76 4.03
C PHE A 147 -0.95 8.01 3.28
N GLY A 148 -1.86 8.90 2.87
CA GLY A 148 -1.52 10.15 2.19
C GLY A 148 -0.57 11.02 3.03
N VAL A 149 -0.92 11.25 4.29
CA VAL A 149 -0.12 12.04 5.23
C VAL A 149 1.23 11.37 5.50
N GLY A 150 1.25 10.05 5.73
CA GLY A 150 2.46 9.29 5.98
C GLY A 150 3.43 9.33 4.81
N PHE A 151 2.97 9.08 3.59
CA PHE A 151 3.82 9.12 2.38
C PHE A 151 4.28 10.53 2.00
N PHE A 152 3.57 11.57 2.41
CA PHE A 152 4.03 12.95 2.22
C PHE A 152 5.11 13.34 3.23
N ILE A 153 4.84 13.13 4.51
CA ILE A 153 5.72 13.60 5.59
C ILE A 153 6.88 12.62 5.83
N GLY A 154 6.60 11.32 5.84
CA GLY A 154 7.56 10.28 6.22
C GLY A 154 8.88 10.35 5.44
N PRO A 155 8.86 10.22 4.09
CA PRO A 155 10.08 10.24 3.30
C PRO A 155 10.85 11.57 3.37
N SER A 156 10.14 12.70 3.40
CA SER A 156 10.76 14.03 3.52
C SER A 156 11.48 14.19 4.85
N LEU A 157 10.82 13.75 5.92
CA LEU A 157 11.40 13.78 7.27
C LEU A 157 12.57 12.79 7.39
N THR A 158 12.46 11.62 6.77
CA THR A 158 13.56 10.64 6.69
C THR A 158 14.77 11.23 6.02
N GLY A 159 14.60 11.87 4.85
CA GLY A 159 15.69 12.51 4.14
C GLY A 159 16.39 13.58 4.98
N TYR A 160 15.62 14.45 5.63
CA TYR A 160 16.15 15.49 6.50
C TYR A 160 16.89 14.93 7.72
N LEU A 161 16.27 13.99 8.44
CA LEU A 161 16.86 13.41 9.65
C LEU A 161 18.11 12.59 9.34
N SER A 162 18.08 11.79 8.26
CA SER A 162 19.22 10.97 7.85
C SER A 162 20.43 11.83 7.48
N ALA A 163 20.21 12.92 6.75
CA ALA A 163 21.27 13.81 6.34
C ALA A 163 21.89 14.60 7.52
N LYS A 164 21.09 14.93 8.54
CA LYS A 164 21.53 15.78 9.65
C LYS A 164 22.02 14.99 10.85
N TYR A 165 21.40 13.87 11.17
CA TYR A 165 21.62 13.12 12.41
C TYR A 165 22.03 11.66 12.19
N GLY A 166 22.15 11.23 10.92
CA GLY A 166 22.54 9.88 10.54
C GLY A 166 21.36 8.94 10.26
N MET A 167 21.64 7.86 9.52
CA MET A 167 20.64 6.94 8.96
C MET A 167 19.77 6.20 9.98
N THR A 168 20.26 6.03 11.21
CA THR A 168 19.52 5.32 12.28
C THR A 168 18.44 6.20 12.94
N THR A 169 18.56 7.54 12.83
CA THR A 169 17.64 8.48 13.49
C THR A 169 16.19 8.32 13.04
N PRO A 170 15.85 8.23 11.73
CA PRO A 170 14.49 7.98 11.29
C PRO A 170 13.94 6.63 11.80
N ILE A 171 14.81 5.62 11.93
CA ILE A 171 14.41 4.30 12.42
C ILE A 171 14.06 4.35 13.91
N TYR A 172 14.84 5.09 14.72
CA TYR A 172 14.49 5.34 16.13
C TYR A 172 13.19 6.13 16.24
N LEU A 173 12.96 7.12 15.37
CA LEU A 173 11.71 7.84 15.35
C LEU A 173 10.54 6.91 15.00
N ALA A 174 10.70 5.98 14.04
CA ALA A 174 9.71 4.97 13.73
C ALA A 174 9.42 4.06 14.93
N ALA A 175 10.45 3.68 15.70
CA ALA A 175 10.27 2.93 16.95
C ALA A 175 9.48 3.74 17.99
N VAL A 176 9.76 5.04 18.16
CA VAL A 176 8.99 5.92 19.05
C VAL A 176 7.54 6.03 18.59
N MET A 177 7.30 6.18 17.28
CA MET A 177 5.95 6.18 16.73
C MET A 177 5.23 4.85 17.02
N SER A 178 5.90 3.71 16.84
CA SER A 178 5.33 2.40 17.17
C SER A 178 5.00 2.28 18.67
N ALA A 179 5.86 2.78 19.57
CA ALA A 179 5.57 2.82 21.00
C ALA A 179 4.32 3.69 21.32
N ILE A 180 4.17 4.84 20.65
CA ILE A 180 2.98 5.68 20.77
C ILE A 180 1.74 4.93 20.27
N SER A 181 1.84 4.20 19.14
CA SER A 181 0.75 3.38 18.61
C SER A 181 0.32 2.30 19.62
N ILE A 182 1.27 1.61 20.24
CA ILE A 182 1.00 0.63 21.31
C ILE A 182 0.25 1.29 22.47
N LEU A 183 0.72 2.45 22.94
CA LEU A 183 0.08 3.18 24.02
C LEU A 183 -1.35 3.62 23.66
N CYS A 184 -1.54 4.16 22.46
CA CYS A 184 -2.87 4.52 21.95
C CYS A 184 -3.80 3.31 21.88
N THR A 185 -3.31 2.16 21.39
CA THR A 185 -4.10 0.94 21.33
C THR A 185 -4.46 0.45 22.73
N ALA A 186 -3.50 0.44 23.65
CA ALA A 186 -3.72 -0.04 25.03
C ALA A 186 -4.76 0.82 25.77
N THR A 187 -4.70 2.15 25.61
CA THR A 187 -5.51 3.12 26.39
C THR A 187 -6.81 3.52 25.71
N LEU A 188 -6.78 3.75 24.40
CA LEU A 188 -7.91 4.34 23.67
C LEU A 188 -8.80 3.30 22.99
N LEU A 189 -8.25 2.13 22.61
CA LEU A 189 -9.04 1.13 21.93
C LEU A 189 -9.85 0.31 22.95
N LYS A 190 -11.16 0.26 22.75
CA LYS A 190 -12.04 -0.57 23.58
C LYS A 190 -11.98 -2.01 23.08
N GLY A 191 -11.81 -2.95 24.01
CA GLY A 191 -12.08 -4.37 23.72
C GLY A 191 -13.58 -4.52 23.48
N GLY A 192 -13.96 -5.05 22.35
CA GLY A 192 -15.36 -5.31 21.99
C GLY A 192 -15.67 -6.81 21.94
N PRO A 193 -16.96 -7.19 21.96
CA PRO A 193 -17.36 -8.57 21.75
C PRO A 193 -16.91 -9.07 20.38
N GLN A 194 -16.56 -10.33 20.33
CA GLN A 194 -16.06 -11.02 19.14
C GLN A 194 -17.21 -11.16 18.12
N SER A 195 -17.04 -10.64 16.89
CA SER A 195 -17.99 -10.91 15.82
C SER A 195 -17.60 -12.22 15.12
N HIS A 196 -18.45 -13.22 15.25
CA HIS A 196 -18.24 -14.53 14.64
C HIS A 196 -18.39 -14.58 13.10
N HIS A 197 -18.76 -13.48 12.46
CA HIS A 197 -19.11 -13.46 11.04
C HIS A 197 -17.95 -13.29 10.04
N ALA A 198 -16.74 -12.93 10.50
CA ALA A 198 -15.60 -12.70 9.60
C ALA A 198 -14.82 -13.97 9.19
N PHE A 199 -15.19 -15.12 9.74
CA PHE A 199 -14.44 -16.36 9.62
C PHE A 199 -14.55 -17.03 8.23
N ASP A 200 -15.76 -17.05 7.68
CA ASP A 200 -16.03 -17.78 6.43
C ASP A 200 -15.40 -17.11 5.19
N ASP A 201 -15.36 -15.78 5.19
CA ASP A 201 -14.88 -15.01 4.03
C ASP A 201 -13.36 -15.06 3.85
N ARG A 202 -12.57 -15.15 4.95
CA ARG A 202 -11.08 -15.17 4.88
C ARG A 202 -10.52 -16.54 4.54
N GLU A 203 -11.11 -17.62 5.08
CA GLU A 203 -10.75 -18.99 4.67
C GLU A 203 -11.11 -19.23 3.21
N ALA A 204 -12.24 -18.68 2.75
CA ALA A 204 -12.62 -18.72 1.34
C ALA A 204 -11.60 -18.02 0.44
N ALA A 205 -11.05 -16.85 0.86
CA ALA A 205 -10.08 -16.10 0.06
C ALA A 205 -8.72 -16.81 -0.09
N LEU A 206 -8.37 -17.73 0.81
CA LEU A 206 -7.11 -18.51 0.75
C LEU A 206 -7.22 -19.81 -0.05
N ARG A 207 -8.43 -20.28 -0.36
CA ARG A 207 -8.62 -21.51 -1.14
C ARG A 207 -8.32 -21.27 -2.62
N TRP A 208 -7.42 -22.03 -3.23
CA TRP A 208 -7.10 -21.98 -4.66
C TRP A 208 -8.35 -22.03 -5.56
N ARG A 209 -9.36 -22.79 -5.16
CA ARG A 209 -10.66 -22.86 -5.84
C ARG A 209 -11.39 -21.52 -5.87
N THR A 210 -11.22 -20.69 -4.85
CA THR A 210 -11.80 -19.35 -4.78
C THR A 210 -11.15 -18.43 -5.82
N TYR A 211 -9.83 -18.45 -5.94
CA TYR A 211 -9.15 -17.71 -7.00
C TYR A 211 -9.64 -18.13 -8.39
N ALA A 212 -9.68 -19.45 -8.66
CA ALA A 212 -10.17 -19.98 -9.93
C ALA A 212 -11.61 -19.51 -10.24
N LYS A 213 -12.51 -19.50 -9.24
CA LYS A 213 -13.90 -19.02 -9.37
C LYS A 213 -13.95 -17.54 -9.79
N TYR A 214 -13.20 -16.67 -9.10
CA TYR A 214 -13.27 -15.22 -9.35
C TYR A 214 -12.49 -14.81 -10.60
N PHE A 215 -11.36 -15.45 -10.90
CA PHE A 215 -10.64 -15.25 -12.16
C PHE A 215 -11.38 -15.90 -13.37
N GLY A 216 -12.34 -16.78 -13.13
CA GLY A 216 -13.20 -17.33 -14.18
C GLY A 216 -14.36 -16.40 -14.58
N ARG A 217 -14.65 -15.33 -13.81
CA ARG A 217 -15.73 -14.37 -14.11
C ARG A 217 -15.24 -13.31 -15.10
N PRO A 218 -15.83 -13.18 -16.31
CA PRO A 218 -15.53 -12.10 -17.24
C PRO A 218 -15.75 -10.73 -16.56
N GLY A 219 -14.99 -9.74 -16.93
CA GLY A 219 -15.01 -8.41 -16.32
C GLY A 219 -14.24 -8.35 -14.98
N LEU A 220 -14.59 -9.16 -13.99
CA LEU A 220 -13.86 -9.19 -12.71
C LEU A 220 -12.42 -9.68 -12.87
N ARG A 221 -12.19 -10.71 -13.71
CA ARG A 221 -10.85 -11.19 -14.09
C ARG A 221 -9.97 -10.06 -14.61
N GLU A 222 -10.51 -9.27 -15.53
CA GLU A 222 -9.76 -8.17 -16.13
C GLU A 222 -9.37 -7.13 -15.09
N ARG A 223 -10.26 -6.78 -14.16
CA ARG A 223 -9.99 -5.83 -13.08
C ARG A 223 -8.98 -6.39 -12.06
N LEU A 224 -9.06 -7.68 -11.73
CA LEU A 224 -8.07 -8.34 -10.85
C LEU A 224 -6.69 -8.42 -11.51
N LEU A 225 -6.63 -8.69 -12.82
CA LEU A 225 -5.37 -8.66 -13.58
C LEU A 225 -4.81 -7.23 -13.66
N GLN A 226 -5.64 -6.22 -13.93
CA GLN A 226 -5.23 -4.82 -13.87
C GLN A 226 -4.64 -4.49 -12.50
N PHE A 227 -5.30 -4.93 -11.42
CA PHE A 227 -4.80 -4.72 -10.07
C PHE A 227 -3.45 -5.41 -9.84
N LEU A 228 -3.28 -6.65 -10.29
CA LEU A 228 -2.02 -7.39 -10.17
C LEU A 228 -0.88 -6.67 -10.91
N PHE A 229 -1.09 -6.27 -12.16
CA PHE A 229 -0.06 -5.56 -12.94
C PHE A 229 0.25 -4.18 -12.37
N PHE A 230 -0.76 -3.46 -11.92
CA PHE A 230 -0.57 -2.18 -11.23
C PHE A 230 0.28 -2.33 -9.98
N ILE A 231 -0.09 -3.24 -9.08
CA ILE A 231 0.61 -3.38 -7.80
C ILE A 231 2.01 -3.96 -7.96
N THR A 232 2.23 -4.82 -8.98
CA THR A 232 3.55 -5.34 -9.30
C THR A 232 4.46 -4.24 -9.85
N SER A 233 3.94 -3.40 -10.76
CA SER A 233 4.64 -2.21 -11.27
C SER A 233 5.00 -1.23 -10.16
N PHE A 234 4.04 -0.93 -9.27
CA PHE A 234 4.26 -0.06 -8.12
C PHE A 234 5.27 -0.64 -7.12
N SER A 235 5.17 -1.95 -6.81
CA SER A 235 6.09 -2.60 -5.87
C SER A 235 7.52 -2.65 -6.42
N LEU A 236 7.68 -2.89 -7.72
CA LEU A 236 8.97 -2.82 -8.39
C LEU A 236 9.57 -1.42 -8.32
N PHE A 237 8.76 -0.40 -8.57
CA PHE A 237 9.16 0.99 -8.48
C PHE A 237 9.57 1.37 -7.05
N ILE A 238 8.69 1.18 -6.07
CA ILE A 238 8.92 1.69 -4.71
C ILE A 238 10.10 1.03 -4.01
N SER A 239 10.34 -0.27 -4.27
CA SER A 239 11.45 -1.02 -3.67
C SER A 239 12.82 -0.68 -4.24
N GLY A 240 12.90 -0.26 -5.51
CA GLY A 240 14.16 0.00 -6.21
C GLY A 240 14.47 1.47 -6.45
N PHE A 241 13.49 2.38 -6.29
CA PHE A 241 13.65 3.78 -6.67
C PHE A 241 14.82 4.48 -5.97
N ALA A 242 15.04 4.21 -4.69
CA ALA A 242 16.12 4.83 -3.92
C ALA A 242 17.49 4.47 -4.53
N LEU A 243 17.73 3.19 -4.81
CA LEU A 243 18.96 2.68 -5.42
C LEU A 243 19.11 3.15 -6.88
N PHE A 244 18.00 3.19 -7.62
CA PHE A 244 17.99 3.76 -8.97
C PHE A 244 18.40 5.22 -8.98
N ALA A 245 17.81 6.02 -8.09
CA ALA A 245 18.04 7.45 -8.02
C ALA A 245 19.49 7.77 -7.60
N GLU A 246 20.03 7.05 -6.61
CA GLU A 246 21.42 7.16 -6.17
C GLU A 246 22.41 6.89 -7.30
N ARG A 247 22.17 5.87 -8.11
CA ARG A 247 23.07 5.47 -9.21
C ARG A 247 22.90 6.29 -10.49
N ARG A 248 21.77 6.95 -10.67
CA ARG A 248 21.41 7.63 -11.91
C ARG A 248 21.58 9.13 -11.86
N PHE A 249 21.35 9.76 -10.69
CA PHE A 249 21.32 11.20 -10.56
C PHE A 249 22.43 11.71 -9.63
N THR A 250 22.94 12.87 -9.97
CA THR A 250 23.90 13.61 -9.14
C THR A 250 23.34 15.00 -8.83
N TYR A 251 23.59 15.48 -7.62
CA TYR A 251 23.25 16.82 -7.19
C TYR A 251 24.49 17.47 -6.54
N GLN A 252 24.86 18.64 -6.99
CA GLN A 252 26.07 19.37 -6.52
C GLN A 252 27.35 18.51 -6.52
N GLY A 253 27.52 17.63 -7.52
CA GLY A 253 28.68 16.77 -7.67
C GLY A 253 28.66 15.47 -6.85
N HIS A 254 27.59 15.21 -6.08
CA HIS A 254 27.43 13.99 -5.31
C HIS A 254 26.25 13.13 -5.84
N PRO A 255 26.32 11.79 -5.76
CA PRO A 255 25.16 10.94 -6.01
C PRO A 255 23.99 11.33 -5.10
N PHE A 256 22.75 11.07 -5.56
CA PHE A 256 21.57 11.29 -4.73
C PHE A 256 21.68 10.49 -3.43
N GLY A 257 21.52 11.18 -2.32
CA GLY A 257 21.47 10.58 -0.99
C GLY A 257 20.05 10.53 -0.43
N PRO A 258 19.89 10.13 0.82
CA PRO A 258 18.59 10.08 1.51
C PRO A 258 17.85 11.42 1.46
N ARG A 259 18.56 12.56 1.45
CA ARG A 259 17.97 13.90 1.42
C ARG A 259 17.27 14.20 0.11
N GLU A 260 17.93 13.99 -1.02
CA GLU A 260 17.40 14.25 -2.36
C GLU A 260 16.25 13.29 -2.67
N ILE A 261 16.41 12.01 -2.31
CA ILE A 261 15.36 11.00 -2.43
C ILE A 261 14.15 11.37 -1.57
N GLY A 262 14.38 11.85 -0.35
CA GLY A 262 13.32 12.35 0.53
C GLY A 262 12.53 13.51 -0.09
N TYR A 263 13.20 14.44 -0.78
CA TYR A 263 12.53 15.55 -1.47
C TYR A 263 11.68 15.07 -2.65
N VAL A 264 12.17 14.09 -3.44
CA VAL A 264 11.41 13.51 -4.54
C VAL A 264 10.14 12.82 -4.02
N PHE A 265 10.27 11.97 -2.98
CA PHE A 265 9.12 11.31 -2.38
C PHE A 265 8.17 12.32 -1.71
N GLY A 266 8.69 13.37 -1.07
CA GLY A 266 7.87 14.43 -0.50
C GLY A 266 7.05 15.16 -1.56
N TYR A 267 7.67 15.50 -2.70
CA TYR A 267 6.97 16.09 -3.84
C TYR A 267 5.85 15.18 -4.37
N VAL A 268 6.16 13.90 -4.63
CA VAL A 268 5.20 12.90 -5.10
C VAL A 268 4.07 12.71 -4.07
N GLY A 269 4.41 12.68 -2.78
CA GLY A 269 3.44 12.57 -1.68
C GLY A 269 2.51 13.77 -1.61
N LEU A 270 3.03 15.00 -1.79
CA LEU A 270 2.22 16.22 -1.85
C LEU A 270 1.20 16.18 -2.99
N LEU A 271 1.65 15.77 -4.19
CA LEU A 271 0.76 15.57 -5.32
C LEU A 271 -0.31 14.52 -5.03
N GLY A 272 0.06 13.43 -4.33
CA GLY A 272 -0.87 12.39 -3.88
C GLY A 272 -1.95 12.93 -2.93
N ILE A 273 -1.59 13.78 -1.96
CA ILE A 273 -2.54 14.42 -1.04
C ILE A 273 -3.51 15.32 -1.80
N ILE A 274 -3.00 16.19 -2.67
CA ILE A 274 -3.84 17.09 -3.48
C ILE A 274 -4.82 16.28 -4.34
N LEU A 275 -4.33 15.22 -4.94
CA LEU A 275 -5.13 14.36 -5.81
C LEU A 275 -6.20 13.59 -5.03
N GLN A 276 -5.82 12.88 -3.98
CA GLN A 276 -6.74 12.03 -3.21
C GLN A 276 -7.63 12.83 -2.26
N GLY A 277 -7.12 13.92 -1.68
CA GLY A 277 -7.86 14.75 -0.73
C GLY A 277 -8.87 15.71 -1.38
N GLY A 278 -8.68 16.09 -2.65
CA GLY A 278 -9.53 17.13 -3.26
C GLY A 278 -10.01 16.85 -4.69
N LEU A 279 -9.22 16.18 -5.51
CA LEU A 279 -9.47 16.10 -6.94
C LEU A 279 -10.15 14.80 -7.36
N ILE A 280 -9.83 13.67 -6.73
CA ILE A 280 -10.27 12.35 -7.18
C ILE A 280 -11.80 12.23 -7.28
N GLY A 281 -12.55 12.75 -6.31
CA GLY A 281 -14.01 12.72 -6.34
C GLY A 281 -14.61 13.51 -7.51
N ARG A 282 -13.98 14.66 -7.87
CA ARG A 282 -14.40 15.46 -9.03
C ARG A 282 -14.05 14.77 -10.34
N LEU A 283 -12.87 14.16 -10.42
CA LEU A 283 -12.40 13.43 -11.60
C LEU A 283 -13.28 12.19 -11.86
N VAL A 284 -13.62 11.41 -10.81
CA VAL A 284 -14.54 10.27 -10.91
C VAL A 284 -15.92 10.70 -11.40
N LYS A 285 -16.47 11.80 -10.84
CA LYS A 285 -17.79 12.31 -11.28
C LYS A 285 -17.78 12.79 -12.73
N ARG A 286 -16.66 13.33 -13.20
CA ARG A 286 -16.57 13.90 -14.56
C ARG A 286 -16.24 12.87 -15.63
N PHE A 287 -15.33 11.94 -15.35
CA PHE A 287 -14.77 11.02 -16.36
C PHE A 287 -15.16 9.56 -16.12
N GLY A 288 -15.66 9.22 -14.94
CA GLY A 288 -15.91 7.83 -14.53
C GLY A 288 -14.63 7.09 -14.09
N GLU A 289 -14.83 6.00 -13.36
CA GLU A 289 -13.72 5.22 -12.78
C GLU A 289 -12.90 4.49 -13.85
N ALA A 290 -13.56 3.90 -14.85
CA ALA A 290 -12.89 3.15 -15.91
C ALA A 290 -11.94 4.01 -16.75
N ALA A 291 -12.39 5.23 -17.15
CA ALA A 291 -11.55 6.17 -17.88
C ALA A 291 -10.37 6.68 -17.03
N LEU A 292 -10.58 6.87 -15.72
CA LEU A 292 -9.49 7.26 -14.81
C LEU A 292 -8.46 6.15 -14.64
N VAL A 293 -8.89 4.89 -14.56
CA VAL A 293 -7.96 3.74 -14.51
C VAL A 293 -7.12 3.69 -15.79
N ALA A 294 -7.75 3.84 -16.96
CA ALA A 294 -7.05 3.87 -18.24
C ALA A 294 -6.05 5.04 -18.32
N ALA A 295 -6.49 6.26 -18.00
CA ALA A 295 -5.63 7.45 -17.98
C ALA A 295 -4.47 7.30 -16.96
N GLY A 296 -4.74 6.70 -15.79
CA GLY A 296 -3.74 6.41 -14.78
C GLY A 296 -2.66 5.45 -15.30
N PHE A 297 -3.05 4.37 -15.96
CA PHE A 297 -2.08 3.44 -16.57
C PHE A 297 -1.25 4.10 -17.67
N VAL A 298 -1.87 4.90 -18.55
CA VAL A 298 -1.14 5.67 -19.57
C VAL A 298 -0.12 6.61 -18.91
N ALA A 299 -0.51 7.30 -17.85
CA ALA A 299 0.39 8.18 -17.11
C ALA A 299 1.56 7.39 -16.47
N LEU A 300 1.31 6.19 -15.92
CA LEU A 300 2.38 5.33 -15.40
C LEU A 300 3.34 4.86 -16.49
N VAL A 301 2.82 4.45 -17.66
CA VAL A 301 3.66 4.05 -18.81
C VAL A 301 4.59 5.20 -19.20
N ILE A 302 4.04 6.38 -19.43
CA ILE A 302 4.83 7.55 -19.83
C ILE A 302 5.80 7.95 -18.71
N GLY A 303 5.35 7.97 -17.45
CA GLY A 303 6.15 8.32 -16.30
C GLY A 303 7.33 7.38 -16.09
N TYR A 304 7.10 6.07 -16.04
CA TYR A 304 8.17 5.09 -15.81
C TYR A 304 9.08 4.94 -17.03
N PHE A 305 8.54 5.04 -18.25
CA PHE A 305 9.38 5.07 -19.45
C PHE A 305 10.27 6.32 -19.45
N GLY A 306 9.68 7.48 -19.16
CA GLY A 306 10.40 8.75 -19.00
C GLY A 306 11.46 8.70 -17.91
N LEU A 307 11.21 8.00 -16.81
CA LEU A 307 12.19 7.80 -15.74
C LEU A 307 13.44 7.04 -16.25
N GLY A 308 13.26 6.01 -17.09
CA GLY A 308 14.37 5.25 -17.69
C GLY A 308 15.29 6.07 -18.58
N ILE A 309 14.77 7.12 -19.22
CA ILE A 309 15.56 8.04 -20.06
C ILE A 309 15.95 9.33 -19.33
N ALA A 310 15.44 9.55 -18.11
CA ALA A 310 15.71 10.77 -17.36
C ALA A 310 17.21 10.96 -17.10
N SER A 311 17.73 12.11 -17.51
CA SER A 311 19.12 12.54 -17.31
C SER A 311 19.22 13.85 -16.51
N SER A 312 18.09 14.51 -16.26
CA SER A 312 18.03 15.77 -15.52
C SER A 312 16.99 15.72 -14.40
N PHE A 313 17.18 16.58 -13.39
CA PHE A 313 16.22 16.74 -12.30
C PHE A 313 14.82 17.15 -12.80
N ALA A 314 14.76 18.02 -13.81
CA ALA A 314 13.49 18.47 -14.39
C ALA A 314 12.71 17.29 -15.00
N LEU A 315 13.39 16.41 -15.75
CA LEU A 315 12.74 15.23 -16.35
C LEU A 315 12.33 14.20 -15.29
N LEU A 316 13.13 14.06 -14.21
CA LEU A 316 12.76 13.26 -13.05
C LEU A 316 11.47 13.78 -12.40
N MET A 317 11.32 15.10 -12.25
CA MET A 317 10.10 15.71 -11.67
C MET A 317 8.87 15.50 -12.58
N VAL A 318 9.02 15.66 -13.89
CA VAL A 318 7.93 15.40 -14.85
C VAL A 318 7.51 13.93 -14.79
N ALA A 319 8.46 13.00 -14.85
CA ALA A 319 8.20 11.56 -14.74
C ALA A 319 7.55 11.21 -13.39
N GLY A 320 8.04 11.80 -12.29
CA GLY A 320 7.48 11.66 -10.94
C GLY A 320 6.04 12.19 -10.84
N THR A 321 5.72 13.31 -11.49
CA THR A 321 4.36 13.86 -11.54
C THR A 321 3.39 12.90 -12.22
N LEU A 322 3.78 12.35 -13.37
CA LEU A 322 2.96 11.37 -14.10
C LEU A 322 2.77 10.09 -13.29
N ALA A 323 3.84 9.60 -12.65
CA ALA A 323 3.77 8.44 -11.79
C ALA A 323 2.90 8.70 -10.55
N ALA A 324 3.00 9.90 -9.92
CA ALA A 324 2.16 10.29 -8.80
C ALA A 324 0.67 10.32 -9.18
N PHE A 325 0.34 10.90 -10.34
CA PHE A 325 -1.02 10.89 -10.86
C PHE A 325 -1.52 9.46 -11.07
N GLY A 326 -0.79 8.63 -11.81
CA GLY A 326 -1.20 7.26 -12.10
C GLY A 326 -1.42 6.44 -10.83
N ASN A 327 -0.44 6.43 -9.89
CA ASN A 327 -0.56 5.71 -8.63
C ASN A 327 -1.70 6.24 -7.76
N GLY A 328 -1.95 7.54 -7.78
CA GLY A 328 -2.99 8.18 -6.98
C GLY A 328 -4.41 7.88 -7.46
N VAL A 329 -4.63 7.71 -8.78
CA VAL A 329 -5.99 7.47 -9.33
C VAL A 329 -6.31 6.00 -9.49
N ILE A 330 -5.34 5.15 -9.89
CA ILE A 330 -5.62 3.74 -10.22
C ILE A 330 -6.13 2.98 -9.01
N ARG A 331 -5.43 3.05 -7.88
CA ARG A 331 -5.74 2.23 -6.71
C ARG A 331 -7.18 2.40 -6.22
N PRO A 332 -7.69 3.62 -5.91
CA PRO A 332 -9.04 3.80 -5.42
C PRO A 332 -10.09 3.51 -6.51
N ALA A 333 -9.89 3.95 -7.74
CA ALA A 333 -10.84 3.73 -8.83
C ALA A 333 -10.96 2.23 -9.18
N LEU A 334 -9.84 1.52 -9.24
CA LEU A 334 -9.82 0.10 -9.56
C LEU A 334 -10.40 -0.76 -8.41
N THR A 335 -10.12 -0.39 -7.16
CA THR A 335 -10.74 -1.06 -6.00
C THR A 335 -12.26 -0.88 -6.02
N SER A 336 -12.75 0.30 -6.37
CA SER A 336 -14.18 0.58 -6.52
C SER A 336 -14.78 -0.28 -7.63
N LEU A 337 -14.19 -0.32 -8.83
CA LEU A 337 -14.66 -1.15 -9.94
C LEU A 337 -14.70 -2.65 -9.59
N ILE A 338 -13.68 -3.15 -8.87
CA ILE A 338 -13.62 -4.52 -8.41
C ILE A 338 -14.77 -4.83 -7.45
N THR A 339 -15.03 -3.95 -6.47
CA THR A 339 -16.09 -4.14 -5.48
C THR A 339 -17.49 -3.99 -6.08
N GLN A 340 -17.67 -3.17 -7.11
CA GLN A 340 -18.94 -3.03 -7.83
C GLN A 340 -19.31 -4.29 -8.61
N GLN A 341 -18.32 -5.01 -9.15
CA GLN A 341 -18.54 -6.27 -9.89
C GLN A 341 -18.73 -7.48 -8.96
N ALA A 342 -18.41 -7.35 -7.69
CA ALA A 342 -18.69 -8.35 -6.69
C ALA A 342 -20.06 -8.11 -6.02
N GLY A 343 -20.83 -9.17 -5.76
CA GLY A 343 -22.03 -9.08 -4.95
C GLY A 343 -21.73 -8.55 -3.56
N ARG A 344 -22.69 -7.90 -2.90
CA ARG A 344 -22.48 -7.31 -1.55
C ARG A 344 -21.89 -8.29 -0.54
N GLN A 345 -22.26 -9.57 -0.63
CA GLN A 345 -21.76 -10.64 0.25
C GLN A 345 -20.35 -11.12 -0.14
N GLU A 346 -19.91 -10.87 -1.38
CA GLU A 346 -18.62 -11.32 -1.90
C GLU A 346 -17.51 -10.24 -1.81
N GLN A 347 -17.85 -9.00 -1.44
CA GLN A 347 -16.89 -7.89 -1.39
C GLN A 347 -15.71 -8.16 -0.47
N GLY A 348 -15.95 -8.79 0.70
CA GLY A 348 -14.87 -9.17 1.62
C GLY A 348 -13.89 -10.16 1.01
N VAL A 349 -14.40 -11.18 0.31
CA VAL A 349 -13.58 -12.19 -0.37
C VAL A 349 -12.72 -11.56 -1.47
N VAL A 350 -13.33 -10.70 -2.29
CA VAL A 350 -12.63 -10.07 -3.42
C VAL A 350 -11.56 -9.08 -2.93
N LEU A 351 -11.83 -8.32 -1.88
CA LEU A 351 -10.81 -7.49 -1.22
C LEU A 351 -9.70 -8.33 -0.60
N GLY A 352 -10.00 -9.51 -0.04
CA GLY A 352 -9.01 -10.47 0.40
C GLY A 352 -8.12 -10.98 -0.74
N ILE A 353 -8.70 -11.23 -1.93
CA ILE A 353 -7.94 -11.60 -3.14
C ILE A 353 -7.00 -10.45 -3.54
N THR A 354 -7.47 -9.19 -3.59
CA THR A 354 -6.59 -8.06 -3.92
C THR A 354 -5.44 -7.91 -2.91
N GLN A 355 -5.68 -8.16 -1.63
CA GLN A 355 -4.64 -8.15 -0.60
C GLN A 355 -3.59 -9.26 -0.83
N SER A 356 -4.03 -10.46 -1.19
CA SER A 356 -3.11 -11.56 -1.52
C SER A 356 -2.28 -11.25 -2.77
N LEU A 357 -2.91 -10.68 -3.82
CA LEU A 357 -2.20 -10.24 -5.03
C LEU A 357 -1.14 -9.18 -4.69
N MET A 358 -1.46 -8.25 -3.79
CA MET A 358 -0.52 -7.25 -3.32
C MET A 358 0.67 -7.88 -2.58
N SER A 359 0.43 -8.85 -1.70
CA SER A 359 1.50 -9.57 -1.00
C SER A 359 2.39 -10.35 -1.96
N MET A 360 1.81 -11.05 -2.94
CA MET A 360 2.57 -11.77 -3.97
C MET A 360 3.45 -10.81 -4.80
N ALA A 361 2.89 -9.70 -5.24
CA ALA A 361 3.64 -8.68 -5.97
C ALA A 361 4.81 -8.11 -5.13
N SER A 362 4.57 -7.87 -3.84
CA SER A 362 5.59 -7.36 -2.91
C SER A 362 6.68 -8.39 -2.58
N VAL A 363 6.44 -9.68 -2.81
CA VAL A 363 7.48 -10.72 -2.74
C VAL A 363 8.32 -10.73 -4.01
N VAL A 364 7.69 -10.75 -5.17
CA VAL A 364 8.36 -11.02 -6.45
C VAL A 364 9.01 -9.76 -7.04
N ALA A 365 8.31 -8.63 -7.04
CA ALA A 365 8.76 -7.43 -7.73
C ALA A 365 10.09 -6.86 -7.20
N PRO A 366 10.35 -6.81 -5.87
CA PRO A 366 11.62 -6.31 -5.36
C PRO A 366 12.80 -7.21 -5.75
N ILE A 367 12.60 -8.52 -5.87
CA ILE A 367 13.64 -9.46 -6.32
C ILE A 367 14.04 -9.15 -7.76
N VAL A 368 13.05 -9.02 -8.64
CA VAL A 368 13.28 -8.68 -10.06
C VAL A 368 13.92 -7.29 -10.17
N GLY A 369 13.41 -6.31 -9.43
CA GLY A 369 13.94 -4.95 -9.42
C GLY A 369 15.39 -4.89 -8.92
N GLY A 370 15.68 -5.58 -7.82
CA GLY A 370 17.04 -5.65 -7.27
C GLY A 370 18.04 -6.29 -8.21
N LEU A 371 17.63 -7.39 -8.87
CA LEU A 371 18.47 -8.08 -9.85
C LEU A 371 18.81 -7.17 -11.06
N LEU A 372 17.85 -6.43 -11.58
CA LEU A 372 18.08 -5.48 -12.68
C LEU A 372 19.02 -4.35 -12.26
N ILE A 373 18.82 -3.78 -11.06
CA ILE A 373 19.68 -2.71 -10.54
C ILE A 373 21.10 -3.22 -10.25
N GLU A 374 21.25 -4.42 -9.70
CA GLU A 374 22.55 -5.05 -9.44
C GLU A 374 23.34 -5.26 -10.73
N ARG A 375 22.68 -5.62 -11.81
CA ARG A 375 23.28 -5.75 -13.13
C ARG A 375 23.49 -4.43 -13.88
N GLN A 376 23.29 -3.28 -13.21
CA GLN A 376 23.38 -1.93 -13.79
C GLN A 376 22.36 -1.67 -14.93
N MET A 377 21.30 -2.47 -15.01
CA MET A 377 20.22 -2.36 -15.99
C MET A 377 19.18 -1.35 -15.49
N LEU A 378 19.61 -0.10 -15.27
CA LEU A 378 18.76 0.94 -14.64
C LEU A 378 17.59 1.38 -15.55
N LYS A 379 17.82 1.45 -16.87
CA LYS A 379 16.78 1.77 -17.85
C LYS A 379 15.75 0.66 -17.91
N GLU A 380 16.22 -0.57 -18.00
CA GLU A 380 15.40 -1.79 -18.08
C GLU A 380 14.56 -1.97 -16.83
N TRP A 381 15.08 -1.60 -15.65
CA TRP A 381 14.30 -1.58 -14.42
C TRP A 381 13.09 -0.63 -14.51
N ALA A 382 13.28 0.60 -14.97
CA ALA A 382 12.19 1.56 -15.16
C ALA A 382 11.22 1.12 -16.27
N TRP A 383 11.76 0.57 -17.36
CA TRP A 383 10.96 0.05 -18.50
C TRP A 383 10.20 -1.23 -18.16
N ALA A 384 10.73 -2.07 -17.26
CA ALA A 384 9.96 -3.20 -16.73
C ALA A 384 8.72 -2.73 -15.97
N ALA A 385 8.83 -1.69 -15.12
CA ALA A 385 7.69 -1.09 -14.47
C ALA A 385 6.70 -0.48 -15.49
N ALA A 386 7.21 0.20 -16.52
CA ALA A 386 6.40 0.73 -17.62
C ALA A 386 5.69 -0.38 -18.42
N GLY A 387 6.38 -1.49 -18.70
CA GLY A 387 5.83 -2.66 -19.41
C GLY A 387 4.68 -3.31 -18.64
N LEU A 388 4.82 -3.48 -17.32
CA LEU A 388 3.75 -3.97 -16.46
C LEU A 388 2.54 -3.01 -16.50
N ALA A 389 2.77 -1.70 -16.44
CA ALA A 389 1.70 -0.71 -16.56
C ALA A 389 1.04 -0.74 -17.96
N ALA A 390 1.81 -0.99 -19.04
CA ALA A 390 1.29 -1.09 -20.40
C ALA A 390 0.34 -2.29 -20.57
N VAL A 391 0.57 -3.39 -19.87
CA VAL A 391 -0.40 -4.51 -19.82
C VAL A 391 -1.71 -4.02 -19.19
N GLY A 392 -1.64 -3.17 -18.15
CA GLY A 392 -2.83 -2.54 -17.56
C GLY A 392 -3.61 -1.67 -18.55
N VAL A 393 -2.90 -0.91 -19.41
CA VAL A 393 -3.54 -0.16 -20.53
C VAL A 393 -4.25 -1.11 -21.49
N ALA A 394 -3.57 -2.19 -21.91
CA ALA A 394 -4.14 -3.17 -22.84
C ALA A 394 -5.42 -3.84 -22.29
N LEU A 395 -5.50 -4.01 -20.97
CA LEU A 395 -6.68 -4.54 -20.29
C LEU A 395 -7.77 -3.46 -20.05
N SER A 396 -7.50 -2.18 -20.34
CA SER A 396 -8.43 -1.04 -20.11
C SER A 396 -9.30 -0.72 -21.32
N ARG A 397 -9.64 -1.70 -22.16
CA ARG A 397 -10.34 -1.48 -23.46
C ARG A 397 -11.62 -0.67 -23.34
N GLU A 398 -12.41 -0.89 -22.31
CA GLU A 398 -13.68 -0.18 -22.09
C GLU A 398 -13.52 1.30 -21.66
N GLY A 399 -12.35 1.70 -21.17
CA GLY A 399 -12.07 3.06 -20.66
C GLY A 399 -11.37 3.98 -21.66
N LEU A 400 -10.97 3.50 -22.83
CA LEU A 400 -10.27 4.29 -23.84
C LEU A 400 -11.27 4.87 -24.83
N PRO A 401 -11.25 6.21 -25.12
CA PRO A 401 -12.19 6.85 -26.02
C PRO A 401 -12.16 6.28 -27.46
N PHE A 402 -11.06 5.69 -27.88
CA PHE A 402 -10.93 5.01 -29.19
C PHE A 402 -11.83 3.77 -29.36
N TYR A 403 -12.20 3.10 -28.27
CA TYR A 403 -13.07 1.91 -28.34
C TYR A 403 -14.54 2.24 -28.13
N ALA A 404 -14.88 3.41 -27.55
CA ALA A 404 -16.26 3.86 -27.40
C ALA A 404 -16.91 4.17 -28.77
N THR A 405 -16.12 4.61 -29.75
CA THR A 405 -16.61 4.86 -31.14
C THR A 405 -16.79 3.57 -31.93
N ALA A 406 -15.96 2.56 -31.74
CA ALA A 406 -16.06 1.31 -32.47
C ALA A 406 -17.27 0.43 -32.06
N SER A 407 -17.74 0.55 -30.81
CA SER A 407 -18.95 -0.16 -30.36
C SER A 407 -20.26 0.55 -30.77
N ALA A 408 -20.21 1.85 -30.98
CA ALA A 408 -21.38 2.63 -31.49
C ALA A 408 -21.67 2.34 -32.96
N ASP A 409 -20.62 2.10 -33.75
CA ASP A 409 -20.76 1.81 -35.19
C ASP A 409 -21.19 0.38 -35.49
N SER A 410 -21.12 -0.55 -34.50
CA SER A 410 -21.50 -1.97 -34.64
C SER A 410 -22.99 -2.25 -34.30
N ILE A 411 -23.75 -1.23 -33.83
CA ILE A 411 -25.18 -1.35 -33.46
C ILE A 411 -26.10 -0.60 -34.45
N GLY A 412 -25.59 -0.13 -35.55
CA GLY A 412 -26.37 0.53 -36.56
C GLY A 412 -26.48 -0.25 -37.86
N THR A 413 -27.48 -1.18 -37.98
CA THR A 413 -28.52 -1.11 -39.04
C THR A 413 -29.39 -2.35 -39.04
N PRO A 414 -30.70 -2.20 -39.29
CA PRO A 414 -31.64 -3.32 -39.37
C PRO A 414 -31.48 -4.13 -40.64
#